data_3b8dfc355cb421edf7dcb2217ed94767
#
_entry.id   3b8dfc355cb421edf7dcb2217ed94767
#
_cell.length_a   1.000
_cell.length_b   1.000
_cell.length_c   1.000
_cell.angle_alpha   90.00
_cell.angle_beta   90.00
_cell.angle_gamma   90.00
#
_symmetry.space_group_name_H-M   'P 1'
#
loop_
_entity.id
_entity.type
_entity.pdbx_description
1 polymer ?
#
loop_
_entity_poly.entity_id
_entity_poly.type
_entity_poly.pdbx_seq_one_letter_code
_entity_poly.pdbx_strand_id
1 'polypeptide(L)'
;MKRGLLILLSVCVLTTVAYFTASKWAIRHETLTFYDKQRNRPVQVDIAVRRDKEMQANAGMITLPVAILNHGNTVQFTEYSFLANVFAARGYMAVSIQHDLASDAPLVTKIGEPYVGRLPVYERGVENIKFAVKELKKIQPSSDYDHLTLVGHSNGGDISMFFAKEYPDEVKKVVTLDNLRVPFMTDGKFKILSFRSQDAVFKPDPGVVPDDDICEKLGITVVHTGAQHTDMSDRGPDVLKAKIQALLDKFLDDDSKLAPVQSKPKVADPAAQSSVADPAQDKVAHYSAAH
;
A
#
# COMPACT_ATOMS: atom_id res chain seq x y z
N MET A 1 54.01 -20.93 -1.54
CA MET A 1 52.69 -21.54 -1.66
C MET A 1 51.76 -21.23 -0.49
N LYS A 2 52.11 -21.42 0.79
CA LYS A 2 51.21 -21.18 1.96
C LYS A 2 50.72 -19.74 2.09
N ARG A 3 51.52 -18.70 1.81
CA ARG A 3 51.12 -17.29 1.88
C ARG A 3 50.10 -16.92 0.77
N GLY A 4 50.24 -17.42 -0.43
CA GLY A 4 49.31 -17.17 -1.53
C GLY A 4 47.95 -17.80 -1.28
N LEU A 5 47.93 -19.01 -0.68
CA LEU A 5 46.65 -19.69 -0.32
C LEU A 5 45.91 -18.93 0.79
N LEU A 6 46.66 -18.39 1.79
CA LEU A 6 46.04 -17.59 2.86
C LEU A 6 45.44 -16.28 2.33
N ILE A 7 46.12 -15.59 1.40
CA ILE A 7 45.61 -14.37 0.77
C ILE A 7 44.32 -14.69 -0.04
N LEU A 8 44.33 -15.76 -0.83
CA LEU A 8 43.16 -16.18 -1.60
C LEU A 8 41.98 -16.50 -0.69
N LEU A 9 42.20 -17.23 0.39
CA LEU A 9 41.19 -17.58 1.37
C LEU A 9 40.60 -16.32 2.03
N SER A 10 41.43 -15.35 2.41
CA SER A 10 40.99 -14.09 3.00
C SER A 10 40.16 -13.25 2.02
N VAL A 11 40.55 -13.19 0.75
CA VAL A 11 39.79 -12.50 -0.29
C VAL A 11 38.43 -13.18 -0.50
N CYS A 12 38.37 -14.50 -0.57
CA CYS A 12 37.09 -15.24 -0.69
C CYS A 12 36.17 -14.98 0.51
N VAL A 13 36.69 -14.99 1.74
CA VAL A 13 35.89 -14.69 2.93
C VAL A 13 35.40 -13.26 2.90
N LEU A 14 36.23 -12.28 2.60
CA LEU A 14 35.85 -10.87 2.52
C LEU A 14 34.79 -10.61 1.43
N THR A 15 34.96 -11.20 0.25
CA THR A 15 33.98 -11.07 -0.84
C THR A 15 32.64 -11.75 -0.49
N THR A 16 32.70 -12.90 0.16
CA THR A 16 31.48 -13.59 0.63
C THR A 16 30.74 -12.77 1.68
N VAL A 17 31.46 -12.22 2.68
CA VAL A 17 30.88 -11.36 3.71
C VAL A 17 30.30 -10.09 3.07
N ALA A 18 31.02 -9.45 2.16
CA ALA A 18 30.53 -8.26 1.45
C ALA A 18 29.29 -8.57 0.60
N TYR A 19 29.26 -9.71 -0.10
CA TYR A 19 28.10 -10.16 -0.85
C TYR A 19 26.87 -10.39 0.04
N PHE A 20 27.04 -11.11 1.16
CA PHE A 20 25.93 -11.35 2.09
C PHE A 20 25.44 -10.08 2.78
N THR A 21 26.34 -9.13 3.11
CA THR A 21 25.93 -7.84 3.67
C THR A 21 25.21 -6.99 2.64
N ALA A 22 25.73 -6.88 1.41
CA ALA A 22 25.09 -6.13 0.34
C ALA A 22 23.72 -6.75 -0.06
N SER A 23 23.61 -8.07 -0.10
CA SER A 23 22.36 -8.76 -0.47
C SER A 23 21.23 -8.54 0.54
N LYS A 24 21.53 -8.27 1.80
CA LYS A 24 20.51 -7.94 2.82
C LYS A 24 19.79 -6.63 2.51
N TRP A 25 20.49 -5.66 1.91
CA TRP A 25 19.93 -4.35 1.54
C TRP A 25 19.24 -4.36 0.18
N ALA A 26 19.34 -5.46 -0.58
CA ALA A 26 18.71 -5.58 -1.87
C ALA A 26 17.17 -5.57 -1.74
N ILE A 27 16.53 -4.82 -2.63
CA ILE A 27 15.07 -4.85 -2.79
C ILE A 27 14.72 -6.08 -3.62
N ARG A 28 13.82 -6.91 -3.10
CA ARG A 28 13.24 -8.04 -3.81
C ARG A 28 11.97 -7.56 -4.51
N HIS A 29 11.83 -7.89 -5.77
CA HIS A 29 10.60 -7.76 -6.53
C HIS A 29 10.02 -9.15 -6.79
N GLU A 30 8.71 -9.30 -6.61
CA GLU A 30 8.00 -10.54 -6.88
C GLU A 30 6.59 -10.24 -7.38
N THR A 31 6.29 -10.73 -8.57
CA THR A 31 4.95 -10.63 -9.14
C THR A 31 4.14 -11.88 -8.79
N LEU A 32 2.97 -11.69 -8.20
CA LEU A 32 2.02 -12.73 -7.85
C LEU A 32 0.69 -12.52 -8.56
N THR A 33 -0.03 -13.61 -8.81
CA THR A 33 -1.41 -13.56 -9.30
C THR A 33 -2.31 -14.26 -8.30
N PHE A 34 -3.20 -13.52 -7.68
CA PHE A 34 -4.29 -14.06 -6.88
C PHE A 34 -5.53 -14.22 -7.74
N TYR A 35 -6.41 -15.14 -7.40
CA TYR A 35 -7.65 -15.35 -8.13
C TYR A 35 -8.85 -15.14 -7.21
N ASP A 36 -9.60 -14.08 -7.48
CA ASP A 36 -10.85 -13.80 -6.79
C ASP A 36 -11.98 -14.65 -7.40
N LYS A 37 -12.29 -15.74 -6.71
CA LYS A 37 -13.32 -16.69 -7.14
C LYS A 37 -14.71 -16.08 -7.15
N GLN A 38 -14.98 -15.12 -6.25
CA GLN A 38 -16.29 -14.47 -6.13
C GLN A 38 -16.58 -13.59 -7.33
N ARG A 39 -15.57 -12.84 -7.79
CA ARG A 39 -15.69 -11.95 -8.96
C ARG A 39 -15.24 -12.59 -10.26
N ASN A 40 -14.76 -13.86 -10.21
CA ASN A 40 -14.16 -14.58 -11.34
C ASN A 40 -13.06 -13.76 -12.02
N ARG A 41 -12.11 -13.23 -11.20
CA ARG A 41 -11.15 -12.23 -11.65
C ARG A 41 -9.74 -12.52 -11.13
N PRO A 42 -8.70 -12.52 -11.99
CA PRO A 42 -7.31 -12.47 -11.53
C PRO A 42 -7.00 -11.06 -11.01
N VAL A 43 -6.24 -10.99 -9.92
CA VAL A 43 -5.66 -9.76 -9.38
C VAL A 43 -4.17 -9.97 -9.30
N GLN A 44 -3.43 -9.27 -10.16
CA GLN A 44 -1.96 -9.33 -10.18
C GLN A 44 -1.40 -8.25 -9.29
N VAL A 45 -0.34 -8.60 -8.57
CA VAL A 45 0.40 -7.67 -7.71
C VAL A 45 1.90 -7.81 -7.94
N ASP A 46 2.64 -6.71 -7.87
CA ASP A 46 4.10 -6.70 -7.77
C ASP A 46 4.49 -6.20 -6.39
N ILE A 47 5.25 -7.00 -5.66
CA ILE A 47 5.68 -6.71 -4.29
C ILE A 47 7.15 -6.31 -4.32
N ALA A 48 7.46 -5.09 -3.85
CA ALA A 48 8.80 -4.64 -3.63
C ALA A 48 9.06 -4.50 -2.12
N VAL A 49 10.06 -5.22 -1.60
CA VAL A 49 10.42 -5.20 -0.18
C VAL A 49 11.92 -5.36 -0.01
N ARG A 50 12.50 -4.68 0.97
CA ARG A 50 13.90 -4.83 1.32
C ARG A 50 14.11 -6.13 2.11
N ARG A 51 14.99 -7.00 1.64
CA ARG A 51 15.18 -8.37 2.17
C ARG A 51 15.45 -8.43 3.67
N ASP A 52 16.29 -7.52 4.20
CA ASP A 52 16.58 -7.49 5.64
C ASP A 52 15.34 -7.15 6.46
N LYS A 53 14.47 -6.28 5.95
CA LYS A 53 13.22 -5.89 6.62
C LYS A 53 12.19 -7.01 6.57
N GLU A 54 12.07 -7.67 5.43
CA GLU A 54 11.22 -8.84 5.27
C GLU A 54 11.66 -9.98 6.24
N MET A 55 12.97 -10.24 6.34
CA MET A 55 13.49 -11.24 7.29
C MET A 55 13.19 -10.86 8.74
N GLN A 56 13.35 -9.59 9.12
CA GLN A 56 13.01 -9.10 10.47
C GLN A 56 11.52 -9.25 10.77
N ALA A 57 10.67 -8.95 9.79
CA ALA A 57 9.21 -9.11 9.91
C ALA A 57 8.82 -10.58 10.07
N ASN A 58 9.37 -11.46 9.23
CA ASN A 58 9.12 -12.91 9.31
C ASN A 58 9.60 -13.53 10.64
N ALA A 59 10.64 -12.95 11.24
CA ALA A 59 11.10 -13.31 12.58
C ALA A 59 10.25 -12.68 13.71
N GLY A 60 9.20 -11.91 13.38
CA GLY A 60 8.35 -11.22 14.36
C GLY A 60 9.03 -10.06 15.10
N MET A 61 10.15 -9.54 14.57
CA MET A 61 10.92 -8.46 15.19
C MET A 61 10.35 -7.06 14.88
N ILE A 62 9.71 -6.91 13.73
CA ILE A 62 9.09 -5.66 13.28
C ILE A 62 7.78 -5.95 12.55
N THR A 63 6.96 -4.91 12.40
CA THR A 63 5.81 -4.89 11.49
C THR A 63 6.15 -4.00 10.29
N LEU A 64 5.97 -4.49 9.06
CA LEU A 64 6.21 -3.71 7.85
C LEU A 64 5.04 -2.76 7.61
N PRO A 65 5.27 -1.45 7.44
CA PRO A 65 4.25 -0.58 6.90
C PRO A 65 3.96 -0.99 5.44
N VAL A 66 2.71 -0.80 5.00
CA VAL A 66 2.28 -1.20 3.65
C VAL A 66 1.96 0.02 2.81
N ALA A 67 2.51 0.05 1.59
CA ALA A 67 2.16 1.01 0.56
C ALA A 67 1.49 0.29 -0.61
N ILE A 68 0.29 0.74 -1.00
CA ILE A 68 -0.44 0.23 -2.16
C ILE A 68 -0.31 1.23 -3.31
N LEU A 69 0.25 0.76 -4.44
CA LEU A 69 0.47 1.56 -5.63
C LEU A 69 -0.57 1.21 -6.70
N ASN A 70 -1.29 2.23 -7.16
CA ASN A 70 -2.40 2.13 -8.09
C ASN A 70 -2.01 2.82 -9.42
N HIS A 71 -2.01 2.06 -10.51
CA HIS A 71 -1.54 2.53 -11.81
C HIS A 71 -2.53 3.47 -12.51
N GLY A 72 -2.02 4.31 -13.40
CA GLY A 72 -2.82 5.12 -14.31
C GLY A 72 -3.46 4.29 -15.42
N ASN A 73 -4.50 4.84 -16.07
CA ASN A 73 -5.12 4.21 -17.22
C ASN A 73 -4.08 3.98 -18.33
N THR A 74 -4.09 2.80 -18.95
CA THR A 74 -3.15 2.37 -20.00
C THR A 74 -1.67 2.24 -19.58
N VAL A 75 -1.37 2.36 -18.29
CA VAL A 75 -0.03 2.16 -17.74
C VAL A 75 0.01 0.82 -16.99
N GLN A 76 1.09 0.06 -17.15
CA GLN A 76 1.23 -1.21 -16.44
C GLN A 76 1.46 -0.96 -14.94
N PHE A 77 0.91 -1.81 -14.09
CA PHE A 77 1.08 -1.70 -12.64
C PHE A 77 2.55 -1.79 -12.18
N THR A 78 3.41 -2.40 -12.98
CA THR A 78 4.86 -2.51 -12.75
C THR A 78 5.65 -1.25 -13.14
N GLU A 79 5.04 -0.29 -13.83
CA GLU A 79 5.71 0.92 -14.34
C GLU A 79 5.76 2.08 -13.31
N TYR A 80 5.84 1.73 -12.02
CA TYR A 80 6.02 2.66 -10.90
C TYR A 80 7.16 2.18 -9.99
N SER A 81 8.14 1.49 -10.57
CA SER A 81 9.27 0.93 -9.83
C SER A 81 10.09 2.00 -9.11
N PHE A 82 10.19 3.20 -9.68
CA PHE A 82 10.86 4.33 -9.04
C PHE A 82 10.24 4.75 -7.71
N LEU A 83 8.91 4.60 -7.54
CA LEU A 83 8.20 4.84 -6.27
C LEU A 83 8.30 3.62 -5.35
N ALA A 84 8.02 2.42 -5.88
CA ALA A 84 8.07 1.19 -5.10
C ALA A 84 9.44 1.01 -4.42
N ASN A 85 10.53 1.37 -5.11
CA ASN A 85 11.89 1.32 -4.56
C ASN A 85 12.13 2.32 -3.42
N VAL A 86 11.53 3.52 -3.45
CA VAL A 86 11.61 4.47 -2.32
C VAL A 86 10.91 3.88 -1.09
N PHE A 87 9.71 3.36 -1.25
CA PHE A 87 8.98 2.72 -0.15
C PHE A 87 9.75 1.53 0.42
N ALA A 88 10.22 0.62 -0.44
CA ALA A 88 10.99 -0.54 -0.01
C ALA A 88 12.30 -0.14 0.71
N ALA A 89 13.03 0.86 0.21
CA ALA A 89 14.23 1.40 0.86
C ALA A 89 13.93 1.93 2.26
N ARG A 90 12.75 2.50 2.48
CA ARG A 90 12.23 2.97 3.77
C ARG A 90 11.68 1.86 4.67
N GLY A 91 11.71 0.62 4.22
CA GLY A 91 11.26 -0.55 4.99
C GLY A 91 9.78 -0.86 4.87
N TYR A 92 9.09 -0.27 3.91
CA TYR A 92 7.73 -0.67 3.56
C TYR A 92 7.72 -1.97 2.75
N MET A 93 6.62 -2.67 2.79
CA MET A 93 6.19 -3.56 1.73
C MET A 93 5.37 -2.73 0.73
N ALA A 94 5.94 -2.46 -0.45
CA ALA A 94 5.25 -1.75 -1.53
C ALA A 94 4.58 -2.76 -2.45
N VAL A 95 3.29 -2.56 -2.73
CA VAL A 95 2.46 -3.48 -3.51
C VAL A 95 1.80 -2.72 -4.64
N SER A 96 2.25 -2.93 -5.87
CA SER A 96 1.60 -2.40 -7.07
C SER A 96 0.50 -3.35 -7.54
N ILE A 97 -0.71 -2.86 -7.79
CA ILE A 97 -1.87 -3.67 -8.12
C ILE A 97 -2.33 -3.40 -9.55
N GLN A 98 -2.56 -4.46 -10.35
CA GLN A 98 -3.21 -4.37 -11.66
C GLN A 98 -4.73 -4.25 -11.48
N HIS A 99 -5.29 -3.10 -11.87
CA HIS A 99 -6.72 -2.84 -11.73
C HIS A 99 -7.53 -3.22 -12.96
N ASP A 100 -6.96 -3.02 -14.14
CA ASP A 100 -7.67 -3.17 -15.41
C ASP A 100 -7.26 -4.44 -16.13
N LEU A 101 -8.23 -5.15 -16.68
CA LEU A 101 -8.05 -6.28 -17.59
C LEU A 101 -8.49 -5.89 -18.99
N ALA A 102 -7.97 -6.58 -20.00
CA ALA A 102 -8.37 -6.35 -21.40
C ALA A 102 -9.87 -6.57 -21.64
N SER A 103 -10.53 -7.35 -20.78
CA SER A 103 -11.97 -7.61 -20.82
C SER A 103 -12.83 -6.56 -20.14
N ASP A 104 -12.22 -5.62 -19.40
CA ASP A 104 -12.98 -4.59 -18.71
C ASP A 104 -13.52 -3.53 -19.68
N ALA A 105 -14.65 -2.93 -19.34
CA ALA A 105 -15.20 -1.83 -20.10
C ALA A 105 -14.21 -0.64 -20.13
N PRO A 106 -14.10 0.08 -21.24
CA PRO A 106 -13.25 1.25 -21.35
C PRO A 106 -13.59 2.30 -20.31
N LEU A 107 -12.57 3.05 -19.88
CA LEU A 107 -12.76 4.17 -18.98
C LEU A 107 -13.60 5.26 -19.66
N VAL A 108 -14.76 5.57 -19.11
CA VAL A 108 -15.65 6.63 -19.60
C VAL A 108 -15.32 7.94 -18.88
N THR A 109 -15.32 9.04 -19.63
CA THR A 109 -15.13 10.39 -19.08
C THR A 109 -16.37 11.21 -19.39
N LYS A 110 -16.96 11.80 -18.34
CA LYS A 110 -18.04 12.78 -18.49
C LYS A 110 -17.54 14.09 -17.87
N ILE A 111 -17.41 15.12 -18.70
CA ILE A 111 -16.86 16.41 -18.30
C ILE A 111 -17.81 17.09 -17.31
N GLY A 112 -17.24 17.67 -16.24
CA GLY A 112 -17.97 18.49 -15.27
C GLY A 112 -18.74 17.73 -14.19
N GLU A 113 -18.75 16.40 -14.23
CA GLU A 113 -19.38 15.55 -13.20
C GLU A 113 -18.34 14.61 -12.59
N PRO A 114 -17.73 14.95 -11.43
CA PRO A 114 -16.81 14.06 -10.72
C PRO A 114 -17.46 12.69 -10.50
N TYR A 115 -16.73 11.61 -10.76
CA TYR A 115 -17.15 10.22 -10.66
C TYR A 115 -18.16 9.71 -11.71
N VAL A 116 -18.91 10.53 -12.40
CA VAL A 116 -19.94 10.04 -13.32
C VAL A 116 -19.33 9.20 -14.43
N GLY A 117 -19.85 8.01 -14.62
CA GLY A 117 -19.34 7.01 -15.55
C GLY A 117 -18.05 6.30 -15.08
N ARG A 118 -17.38 6.82 -14.03
CA ARG A 118 -16.14 6.22 -13.49
C ARG A 118 -16.32 5.49 -12.17
N LEU A 119 -17.42 5.68 -11.49
CA LEU A 119 -17.69 5.03 -10.20
C LEU A 119 -17.47 3.51 -10.25
N PRO A 120 -17.95 2.76 -11.26
CA PRO A 120 -17.67 1.32 -11.35
C PRO A 120 -16.19 0.97 -11.45
N VAL A 121 -15.35 1.86 -12.03
CA VAL A 121 -13.89 1.68 -12.11
C VAL A 121 -13.26 1.89 -10.75
N TYR A 122 -13.69 2.89 -9.99
CA TYR A 122 -13.20 3.15 -8.65
C TYR A 122 -13.60 2.07 -7.66
N GLU A 123 -14.87 1.63 -7.69
CA GLU A 123 -15.36 0.51 -6.88
C GLU A 123 -14.58 -0.77 -7.18
N ARG A 124 -14.37 -1.10 -8.45
CA ARG A 124 -13.52 -2.23 -8.86
C ARG A 124 -12.09 -2.09 -8.32
N GLY A 125 -11.52 -0.88 -8.38
CA GLY A 125 -10.20 -0.57 -7.82
C GLY A 125 -10.13 -0.83 -6.32
N VAL A 126 -11.11 -0.34 -5.56
CA VAL A 126 -11.26 -0.57 -4.12
C VAL A 126 -11.39 -2.06 -3.81
N GLU A 127 -12.23 -2.79 -4.54
CA GLU A 127 -12.39 -4.23 -4.35
C GLU A 127 -11.09 -4.99 -4.64
N ASN A 128 -10.32 -4.59 -5.66
CA ASN A 128 -9.02 -5.18 -5.95
C ASN A 128 -8.02 -4.94 -4.80
N ILE A 129 -8.00 -3.73 -4.23
CA ILE A 129 -7.15 -3.40 -3.06
C ILE A 129 -7.56 -4.29 -1.88
N LYS A 130 -8.83 -4.34 -1.52
CA LYS A 130 -9.33 -5.14 -0.39
C LYS A 130 -9.04 -6.63 -0.56
N PHE A 131 -9.24 -7.14 -1.78
CA PHE A 131 -8.93 -8.52 -2.09
C PHE A 131 -7.43 -8.80 -2.01
N ALA A 132 -6.58 -7.96 -2.60
CA ALA A 132 -5.13 -8.09 -2.52
C ALA A 132 -4.65 -8.06 -1.05
N VAL A 133 -5.11 -7.11 -0.25
CA VAL A 133 -4.80 -7.03 1.20
C VAL A 133 -5.20 -8.30 1.92
N LYS A 134 -6.39 -8.85 1.65
CA LYS A 134 -6.85 -10.12 2.25
C LYS A 134 -5.92 -11.29 1.91
N GLU A 135 -5.47 -11.40 0.67
CA GLU A 135 -4.56 -12.48 0.25
C GLU A 135 -3.14 -12.26 0.79
N LEU A 136 -2.66 -11.01 0.79
CA LEU A 136 -1.36 -10.65 1.34
C LEU A 136 -1.26 -10.90 2.85
N LYS A 137 -2.32 -10.68 3.62
CA LYS A 137 -2.37 -11.02 5.06
C LYS A 137 -2.07 -12.49 5.33
N LYS A 138 -2.31 -13.40 4.36
CA LYS A 138 -2.03 -14.84 4.51
C LYS A 138 -0.54 -15.16 4.31
N ILE A 139 0.14 -14.45 3.39
CA ILE A 139 1.54 -14.74 3.01
C ILE A 139 2.54 -13.87 3.75
N GLN A 140 2.14 -12.67 4.18
CA GLN A 140 2.98 -11.72 4.94
C GLN A 140 2.18 -11.15 6.13
N PRO A 141 1.88 -11.97 7.15
CA PRO A 141 1.04 -11.55 8.29
C PRO A 141 1.69 -10.47 9.17
N SER A 142 3.02 -10.31 9.11
CA SER A 142 3.77 -9.32 9.88
C SER A 142 3.85 -7.96 9.17
N SER A 143 2.75 -7.53 8.54
CA SER A 143 2.62 -6.23 7.90
C SER A 143 1.39 -5.48 8.42
N ASP A 144 1.48 -4.13 8.46
CA ASP A 144 0.38 -3.27 8.90
C ASP A 144 -0.57 -2.96 7.75
N TYR A 145 -1.64 -3.70 7.68
CA TYR A 145 -2.68 -3.53 6.68
C TYR A 145 -3.85 -2.66 7.18
N ASP A 146 -3.78 -2.19 8.40
CA ASP A 146 -4.84 -1.39 9.02
C ASP A 146 -4.54 0.12 8.92
N HIS A 147 -3.30 0.48 8.49
CA HIS A 147 -2.87 1.87 8.29
C HIS A 147 -2.10 2.04 6.98
N LEU A 148 -2.80 1.88 5.86
CA LEU A 148 -2.21 1.88 4.53
C LEU A 148 -1.66 3.25 4.11
N THR A 149 -0.57 3.26 3.35
CA THR A 149 -0.19 4.38 2.51
C THR A 149 -0.65 4.09 1.08
N LEU A 150 -1.56 4.91 0.56
CA LEU A 150 -2.07 4.76 -0.80
C LEU A 150 -1.30 5.68 -1.73
N VAL A 151 -0.92 5.15 -2.89
CA VAL A 151 -0.18 5.88 -3.92
C VAL A 151 -0.87 5.66 -5.25
N GLY A 152 -1.08 6.70 -6.05
CA GLY A 152 -1.69 6.47 -7.35
C GLY A 152 -1.44 7.56 -8.37
N HIS A 153 -1.31 7.16 -9.62
CA HIS A 153 -1.18 8.05 -10.76
C HIS A 153 -2.50 8.15 -11.52
N SER A 154 -2.92 9.37 -11.90
CA SER A 154 -4.10 9.57 -12.73
C SER A 154 -5.34 8.84 -12.16
N ASN A 155 -5.94 7.92 -12.91
CA ASN A 155 -7.03 7.06 -12.47
C ASN A 155 -6.69 6.26 -11.18
N GLY A 156 -5.45 5.80 -11.04
CA GLY A 156 -4.99 5.16 -9.80
C GLY A 156 -4.94 6.12 -8.61
N GLY A 157 -4.66 7.40 -8.85
CA GLY A 157 -4.76 8.45 -7.84
C GLY A 157 -6.21 8.71 -7.42
N ASP A 158 -7.14 8.67 -8.38
CA ASP A 158 -8.57 8.74 -8.12
C ASP A 158 -9.04 7.52 -7.30
N ILE A 159 -8.60 6.29 -7.65
CA ILE A 159 -8.88 5.08 -6.86
C ILE A 159 -8.34 5.21 -5.43
N SER A 160 -7.13 5.75 -5.26
CA SER A 160 -6.52 5.96 -3.95
C SER A 160 -7.34 6.92 -3.08
N MET A 161 -7.76 8.06 -3.65
CA MET A 161 -8.62 9.02 -2.95
C MET A 161 -10.01 8.46 -2.66
N PHE A 162 -10.59 7.70 -3.60
CA PHE A 162 -11.88 7.06 -3.42
C PHE A 162 -11.84 6.02 -2.30
N PHE A 163 -10.79 5.18 -2.24
CA PHE A 163 -10.57 4.26 -1.14
C PHE A 163 -10.47 5.01 0.21
N ALA A 164 -9.66 6.07 0.25
CA ALA A 164 -9.48 6.86 1.47
C ALA A 164 -10.77 7.52 1.96
N LYS A 165 -11.66 7.89 1.04
CA LYS A 165 -12.98 8.41 1.36
C LYS A 165 -13.90 7.35 1.95
N GLU A 166 -13.93 6.16 1.36
CA GLU A 166 -14.81 5.06 1.80
C GLU A 166 -14.30 4.37 3.09
N TYR A 167 -12.96 4.31 3.28
CA TYR A 167 -12.30 3.61 4.38
C TYR A 167 -11.24 4.49 5.06
N PRO A 168 -11.62 5.67 5.59
CA PRO A 168 -10.65 6.65 6.11
C PRO A 168 -9.84 6.14 7.31
N ASP A 169 -10.38 5.22 8.09
CA ASP A 169 -9.72 4.67 9.26
C ASP A 169 -8.67 3.60 8.91
N GLU A 170 -8.67 3.10 7.66
CA GLU A 170 -7.67 2.15 7.14
C GLU A 170 -6.49 2.87 6.45
N VAL A 171 -6.48 4.21 6.40
CA VAL A 171 -5.51 5.00 5.63
C VAL A 171 -4.74 5.95 6.53
N LYS A 172 -3.41 5.94 6.41
CA LYS A 172 -2.51 6.86 7.10
C LYS A 172 -2.02 8.00 6.22
N LYS A 173 -1.74 7.70 4.96
CA LYS A 173 -1.20 8.66 3.98
C LYS A 173 -1.76 8.40 2.59
N VAL A 174 -1.90 9.47 1.81
CA VAL A 174 -2.21 9.36 0.38
C VAL A 174 -1.18 10.17 -0.41
N VAL A 175 -0.64 9.55 -1.46
CA VAL A 175 0.25 10.20 -2.42
C VAL A 175 -0.40 10.13 -3.80
N THR A 176 -0.65 11.27 -4.42
CA THR A 176 -1.21 11.29 -5.78
C THR A 176 -0.23 11.88 -6.78
N LEU A 177 -0.17 11.25 -7.94
CA LEU A 177 0.50 11.77 -9.12
C LEU A 177 -0.61 12.14 -10.10
N ASP A 178 -1.05 13.38 -10.00
CA ASP A 178 -2.00 14.02 -10.91
C ASP A 178 -3.36 13.32 -11.06
N ASN A 179 -3.99 12.97 -9.92
CA ASN A 179 -5.39 12.52 -9.92
C ASN A 179 -6.31 13.66 -10.41
N LEU A 180 -7.39 13.34 -11.11
CA LEU A 180 -8.12 14.33 -11.90
C LEU A 180 -9.60 14.47 -11.50
N ARG A 181 -10.20 13.49 -10.83
CA ARG A 181 -11.67 13.43 -10.68
C ARG A 181 -12.15 13.33 -9.24
N VAL A 182 -11.42 12.61 -8.40
CA VAL A 182 -11.81 12.41 -7.01
C VAL A 182 -11.24 13.53 -6.14
N PRO A 183 -12.09 14.35 -5.48
CA PRO A 183 -11.62 15.43 -4.62
C PRO A 183 -10.79 14.92 -3.45
N PHE A 184 -9.83 15.74 -3.02
CA PHE A 184 -9.07 15.46 -1.81
C PHE A 184 -9.99 15.48 -0.59
N MET A 185 -9.68 14.59 0.36
CA MET A 185 -10.32 14.65 1.67
C MET A 185 -9.77 15.83 2.47
N THR A 186 -10.67 16.61 3.05
CA THR A 186 -10.35 17.84 3.80
C THR A 186 -10.76 17.76 5.27
N ASP A 187 -10.86 16.53 5.80
CA ASP A 187 -11.18 16.28 7.20
C ASP A 187 -9.95 16.14 8.12
N GLY A 188 -8.74 16.19 7.54
CA GLY A 188 -7.47 16.11 8.26
C GLY A 188 -7.13 14.72 8.83
N LYS A 189 -7.86 13.67 8.46
CA LYS A 189 -7.66 12.32 9.01
C LYS A 189 -6.33 11.70 8.60
N PHE A 190 -5.80 12.03 7.42
CA PHE A 190 -4.54 11.50 6.91
C PHE A 190 -3.74 12.56 6.15
N LYS A 191 -2.43 12.34 6.05
CA LYS A 191 -1.53 13.26 5.31
C LYS A 191 -1.65 13.03 3.81
N ILE A 192 -1.63 14.11 3.03
CA ILE A 192 -1.69 14.06 1.55
C ILE A 192 -0.47 14.76 0.96
N LEU A 193 0.18 14.07 0.00
CA LEU A 193 1.19 14.62 -0.90
C LEU A 193 0.67 14.47 -2.33
N SER A 194 0.54 15.57 -3.06
CA SER A 194 0.07 15.55 -4.44
C SER A 194 1.07 16.20 -5.39
N PHE A 195 1.47 15.48 -6.41
CA PHE A 195 2.24 16.00 -7.53
C PHE A 195 1.28 16.36 -8.65
N ARG A 196 1.39 17.61 -9.15
CA ARG A 196 0.53 18.12 -10.22
C ARG A 196 1.32 18.32 -11.50
N SER A 197 0.74 17.89 -12.62
CA SER A 197 1.28 18.16 -13.95
C SER A 197 0.99 19.61 -14.39
N GLN A 198 1.65 20.03 -15.44
CA GLN A 198 1.34 21.28 -16.18
C GLN A 198 0.80 20.90 -17.56
N ASP A 199 -0.11 19.94 -17.60
CA ASP A 199 -0.67 19.41 -18.84
C ASP A 199 -1.90 20.23 -19.29
N ALA A 200 -1.95 20.58 -20.58
CA ALA A 200 -3.06 21.35 -21.13
C ALA A 200 -4.33 20.51 -21.32
N VAL A 201 -4.18 19.20 -21.49
CA VAL A 201 -5.26 18.24 -21.77
C VAL A 201 -5.77 17.58 -20.49
N PHE A 202 -4.86 17.12 -19.64
CA PHE A 202 -5.19 16.42 -18.40
C PHE A 202 -5.32 17.41 -17.24
N LYS A 203 -6.49 18.05 -17.14
CA LYS A 203 -6.79 18.99 -16.04
C LYS A 203 -7.68 18.34 -15.00
N PRO A 204 -7.48 18.64 -13.71
CA PRO A 204 -8.42 18.22 -12.67
C PRO A 204 -9.78 18.88 -12.87
N ASP A 205 -10.83 18.15 -12.50
CA ASP A 205 -12.15 18.73 -12.40
C ASP A 205 -12.17 19.82 -11.31
N PRO A 206 -13.04 20.83 -11.41
CA PRO A 206 -13.18 21.86 -10.38
C PRO A 206 -13.41 21.26 -8.99
N GLY A 207 -12.69 21.72 -7.99
CA GLY A 207 -12.80 21.25 -6.61
C GLY A 207 -12.09 19.93 -6.29
N VAL A 208 -11.36 19.33 -7.23
CA VAL A 208 -10.53 18.14 -6.97
C VAL A 208 -9.36 18.49 -6.06
N VAL A 209 -8.66 19.57 -6.36
CA VAL A 209 -7.57 20.11 -5.53
C VAL A 209 -8.15 21.27 -4.72
N PRO A 210 -8.06 21.26 -3.39
CA PRO A 210 -8.51 22.38 -2.57
C PRO A 210 -7.68 23.64 -2.83
N ASP A 211 -8.20 24.79 -2.42
CA ASP A 211 -7.49 26.04 -2.45
C ASP A 211 -6.26 26.03 -1.52
N ASP A 212 -5.26 26.86 -1.81
CA ASP A 212 -3.96 26.84 -1.12
C ASP A 212 -4.09 27.06 0.39
N ASP A 213 -5.00 27.92 0.84
CA ASP A 213 -5.27 28.18 2.27
C ASP A 213 -5.85 26.95 2.99
N ILE A 214 -6.67 26.16 2.32
CA ILE A 214 -7.19 24.90 2.84
C ILE A 214 -6.07 23.87 2.89
N CYS A 215 -5.24 23.80 1.86
CA CYS A 215 -4.11 22.89 1.80
C CYS A 215 -3.12 23.18 2.95
N GLU A 216 -2.76 24.45 3.16
CA GLU A 216 -1.87 24.85 4.24
C GLU A 216 -2.44 24.50 5.64
N LYS A 217 -3.71 24.85 5.88
CA LYS A 217 -4.40 24.56 7.14
C LYS A 217 -4.44 23.08 7.49
N LEU A 218 -4.58 22.21 6.49
CA LEU A 218 -4.74 20.77 6.67
C LEU A 218 -3.41 20.00 6.49
N GLY A 219 -2.32 20.68 6.20
CA GLY A 219 -1.02 20.05 5.95
C GLY A 219 -1.00 19.19 4.68
N ILE A 220 -1.83 19.55 3.70
CA ILE A 220 -1.83 18.94 2.36
C ILE A 220 -0.69 19.57 1.56
N THR A 221 0.23 18.75 1.09
CA THR A 221 1.35 19.24 0.28
C THR A 221 1.04 19.07 -1.20
N VAL A 222 0.92 20.18 -1.93
CA VAL A 222 0.72 20.20 -3.38
C VAL A 222 2.02 20.66 -4.07
N VAL A 223 2.53 19.85 -5.00
CA VAL A 223 3.78 20.10 -5.71
C VAL A 223 3.51 20.23 -7.21
N HIS A 224 3.68 21.42 -7.76
CA HIS A 224 3.66 21.65 -9.21
C HIS A 224 5.00 21.21 -9.81
N THR A 225 4.97 20.20 -10.67
CA THR A 225 6.18 19.58 -11.20
C THR A 225 6.71 20.26 -12.47
N GLY A 226 5.82 20.90 -13.23
CA GLY A 226 6.10 21.42 -14.58
C GLY A 226 6.15 20.33 -15.66
N ALA A 227 5.86 19.07 -15.29
CA ALA A 227 5.91 17.93 -16.20
C ALA A 227 4.56 17.67 -16.87
N GLN A 228 4.54 16.82 -17.90
CA GLN A 228 3.31 16.33 -18.50
C GLN A 228 2.68 15.26 -17.61
N HIS A 229 1.38 15.07 -17.74
CA HIS A 229 0.63 14.04 -17.01
C HIS A 229 1.23 12.64 -17.21
N THR A 230 1.54 12.29 -18.44
CA THR A 230 2.06 10.98 -18.82
C THR A 230 3.48 10.69 -18.35
N ASP A 231 4.23 11.73 -17.92
CA ASP A 231 5.61 11.58 -17.45
C ASP A 231 5.72 11.07 -16.02
N MET A 232 4.60 10.95 -15.30
CA MET A 232 4.60 10.58 -13.88
C MET A 232 4.59 9.06 -13.64
N SER A 233 5.34 8.33 -14.46
CA SER A 233 5.59 6.89 -14.36
C SER A 233 7.05 6.59 -14.67
N ASP A 234 7.46 5.32 -14.75
CA ASP A 234 8.81 4.92 -15.16
C ASP A 234 9.16 5.39 -16.59
N ARG A 235 8.15 5.76 -17.39
CA ARG A 235 8.33 6.32 -18.74
C ARG A 235 8.84 7.75 -18.73
N GLY A 236 8.70 8.46 -17.61
CA GLY A 236 9.09 9.86 -17.51
C GLY A 236 10.60 10.07 -17.40
N PRO A 237 11.05 11.35 -17.57
CA PRO A 237 12.46 11.71 -17.47
C PRO A 237 13.04 11.40 -16.09
N ASP A 238 14.30 10.97 -16.05
CA ASP A 238 15.00 10.63 -14.79
C ASP A 238 15.06 11.81 -13.82
N VAL A 239 15.21 13.03 -14.32
CA VAL A 239 15.22 14.25 -13.49
C VAL A 239 13.89 14.43 -12.75
N LEU A 240 12.76 14.17 -13.42
CA LEU A 240 11.44 14.24 -12.80
C LEU A 240 11.27 13.15 -11.75
N LYS A 241 11.64 11.91 -12.10
CA LYS A 241 11.59 10.76 -11.17
C LYS A 241 12.42 11.05 -9.92
N ALA A 242 13.65 11.53 -10.07
CA ALA A 242 14.52 11.90 -8.96
C ALA A 242 13.92 13.01 -8.07
N LYS A 243 13.27 14.03 -8.67
CA LYS A 243 12.57 15.07 -7.91
C LYS A 243 11.41 14.52 -7.11
N ILE A 244 10.58 13.67 -7.73
CA ILE A 244 9.44 13.01 -7.05
C ILE A 244 9.94 12.12 -5.92
N GLN A 245 10.97 11.30 -6.17
CA GLN A 245 11.58 10.42 -5.17
C GLN A 245 12.09 11.18 -3.95
N ALA A 246 12.81 12.29 -4.15
CA ALA A 246 13.36 13.10 -3.06
C ALA A 246 12.25 13.73 -2.20
N LEU A 247 11.15 14.20 -2.81
CA LEU A 247 10.02 14.78 -2.08
C LEU A 247 9.20 13.69 -1.37
N LEU A 248 9.00 12.55 -2.00
CA LEU A 248 8.35 11.40 -1.39
C LEU A 248 9.17 10.91 -0.19
N ASP A 249 10.47 10.77 -0.35
CA ASP A 249 11.39 10.34 0.71
C ASP A 249 11.28 11.25 1.93
N LYS A 250 11.28 12.57 1.73
CA LYS A 250 11.06 13.55 2.79
C LYS A 250 9.67 13.44 3.45
N PHE A 251 8.61 13.19 2.65
CA PHE A 251 7.25 13.03 3.16
C PHE A 251 7.10 11.78 4.05
N LEU A 252 7.94 10.76 3.81
CA LEU A 252 7.95 9.51 4.58
C LEU A 252 8.86 9.55 5.81
N ASP A 253 9.64 10.62 6.05
CA ASP A 253 10.59 10.71 7.17
C ASP A 253 9.97 10.44 8.54
N ASP A 254 8.72 10.84 8.74
CA ASP A 254 7.99 10.63 10.00
C ASP A 254 7.76 9.14 10.33
N ASP A 255 7.87 8.26 9.32
CA ASP A 255 7.65 6.81 9.46
C ASP A 255 8.96 6.01 9.62
N SER A 256 10.11 6.69 9.71
CA SER A 256 11.44 6.06 9.79
C SER A 256 11.63 5.17 11.02
N LYS A 257 10.80 5.34 12.06
CA LYS A 257 10.77 4.50 13.27
C LYS A 257 9.71 3.42 13.11
N LEU A 258 10.12 2.23 12.69
CA LEU A 258 9.24 1.04 12.71
C LEU A 258 8.85 0.75 14.15
N ALA A 259 7.56 0.72 14.44
CA ALA A 259 7.08 0.39 15.78
C ALA A 259 7.50 -1.05 16.16
N PRO A 260 7.99 -1.28 17.40
CA PRO A 260 8.21 -2.64 17.87
C PRO A 260 6.89 -3.41 17.90
N VAL A 261 6.95 -4.68 17.54
CA VAL A 261 5.77 -5.59 17.55
C VAL A 261 5.19 -5.57 18.96
N GLN A 262 3.96 -5.10 19.09
CA GLN A 262 3.21 -5.34 20.31
C GLN A 262 2.94 -6.85 20.39
N SER A 263 3.49 -7.51 21.40
CA SER A 263 3.22 -8.93 21.64
C SER A 263 1.70 -9.14 21.75
N LYS A 264 1.14 -9.93 20.84
CA LYS A 264 -0.26 -10.35 20.94
C LYS A 264 -0.49 -10.87 22.35
N PRO A 265 -1.59 -10.48 23.04
CA PRO A 265 -1.92 -11.08 24.32
C PRO A 265 -2.00 -12.59 24.13
N LYS A 266 -1.27 -13.33 24.97
CA LYS A 266 -1.25 -14.80 24.99
C LYS A 266 -2.71 -15.24 25.11
N VAL A 267 -3.24 -15.88 24.08
CA VAL A 267 -4.56 -16.51 24.13
C VAL A 267 -4.48 -17.49 25.28
N ALA A 268 -5.28 -17.28 26.32
CA ALA A 268 -5.37 -18.17 27.45
C ALA A 268 -5.80 -19.56 26.93
N ASP A 269 -5.03 -20.54 27.28
CA ASP A 269 -5.25 -21.97 26.94
C ASP A 269 -6.63 -22.39 27.47
N PRO A 270 -7.58 -22.85 26.64
CA PRO A 270 -8.91 -23.28 27.14
C PRO A 270 -8.92 -24.55 28.00
N ALA A 271 -7.75 -25.18 28.23
CA ALA A 271 -7.63 -26.45 28.95
C ALA A 271 -7.53 -26.33 30.47
N ALA A 272 -7.58 -25.10 31.06
CA ALA A 272 -7.41 -24.93 32.52
C ALA A 272 -8.72 -24.68 33.30
N GLN A 273 -9.89 -24.95 32.73
CA GLN A 273 -11.16 -24.88 33.46
C GLN A 273 -11.97 -26.18 33.34
N SER A 274 -11.44 -27.26 33.90
CA SER A 274 -12.26 -28.42 34.21
C SER A 274 -11.74 -29.08 35.49
N SER A 275 -12.10 -28.53 36.64
CA SER A 275 -12.23 -29.26 37.90
C SER A 275 -12.76 -28.32 38.99
N VAL A 276 -14.05 -28.28 39.22
CA VAL A 276 -14.66 -28.21 40.55
C VAL A 276 -16.12 -28.62 40.41
N ALA A 277 -16.39 -29.87 40.85
CA ALA A 277 -17.50 -30.39 41.64
C ALA A 277 -18.93 -29.85 41.45
N ASP A 278 -19.76 -30.78 41.01
CA ASP A 278 -21.18 -30.94 41.39
C ASP A 278 -21.33 -31.08 42.93
N PRO A 279 -22.39 -30.55 43.56
CA PRO A 279 -23.46 -31.45 43.90
C PRO A 279 -24.89 -30.87 43.88
N ALA A 280 -25.77 -31.68 43.32
CA ALA A 280 -27.05 -32.12 43.86
C ALA A 280 -28.23 -31.18 44.13
N GLN A 281 -29.31 -31.60 43.56
CA GLN A 281 -30.70 -31.70 44.08
C GLN A 281 -31.67 -30.54 43.96
N ASP A 282 -32.66 -30.86 43.17
CA ASP A 282 -34.07 -30.95 43.51
C ASP A 282 -34.93 -29.69 43.45
N LYS A 283 -35.81 -29.64 42.49
CA LYS A 283 -37.27 -29.63 42.73
C LYS A 283 -38.10 -29.45 41.43
N VAL A 284 -38.92 -30.43 41.23
CA VAL A 284 -40.08 -30.46 40.36
C VAL A 284 -41.10 -29.38 40.77
N ALA A 285 -41.67 -28.69 39.81
CA ALA A 285 -43.04 -28.23 39.87
C ALA A 285 -43.61 -27.93 38.48
N HIS A 286 -44.64 -28.67 38.20
CA HIS A 286 -45.65 -28.54 37.16
C HIS A 286 -46.32 -27.15 37.11
N TYR A 287 -46.76 -26.72 35.89
CA TYR A 287 -48.12 -26.30 35.54
C TYR A 287 -48.05 -25.83 34.06
N SER A 288 -48.66 -26.54 33.15
CA SER A 288 -50.02 -26.63 32.64
C SER A 288 -50.55 -25.34 31.98
N ALA A 289 -50.68 -25.45 30.68
CA ALA A 289 -51.70 -25.08 29.68
C ALA A 289 -52.53 -23.80 29.78
N ALA A 290 -52.75 -23.30 28.59
CA ALA A 290 -53.93 -22.71 27.96
C ALA A 290 -53.92 -21.19 27.73
N HIS A 291 -53.89 -20.74 26.57
CA HIS A 291 -54.88 -20.39 25.53
C HIS A 291 -54.16 -19.81 24.30
#